data_c474b1828966546ad32b3be82a673aea
#
_entry.id   c474b1828966546ad32b3be82a673aea
#
_cell.length_a   1.000
_cell.length_b   1.000
_cell.length_c   1.000
_cell.angle_alpha   90.00
_cell.angle_beta   90.00
_cell.angle_gamma   90.00
#
_symmetry.space_group_name_H-M   'P 1'
#
loop_
_entity.id
_entity.type
_entity.pdbx_description
1 polymer ?
#
loop_
_entity_poly.entity_id
_entity_poly.type
_entity_poly.pdbx_seq_one_letter_code
_entity_poly.pdbx_strand_id
1 'polypeptide(L)'
;MREIKFRQYHNGKFYYWGLGIKGSTFISPTNVDLMTIDNPHQQYTGLTDKNGVEIYEGDIFKTVMGWVAVVEWDEINARFLGFTLERERKILYVGREPAVEVIGNIYDNPELLTKYHKVVIV
;
A
#
# COMPACT_ATOMS: atom_id res chain seq x y z
N MET A 1 1.13 0.10 21.00
CA MET A 1 0.21 -0.90 20.45
C MET A 1 0.13 -0.75 18.95
N ARG A 2 0.19 -1.86 18.24
CA ARG A 2 0.13 -1.85 16.78
C ARG A 2 -1.28 -1.52 16.30
N GLU A 3 -1.35 -0.56 15.40
CA GLU A 3 -2.61 -0.12 14.81
C GLU A 3 -2.99 -1.02 13.63
N ILE A 4 -4.20 -1.56 13.66
CA ILE A 4 -4.70 -2.43 12.58
C ILE A 4 -5.74 -1.66 11.80
N LYS A 5 -5.39 -1.27 10.58
CA LYS A 5 -6.25 -0.50 9.69
C LYS A 5 -6.25 -1.08 8.29
N PHE A 6 -7.35 -0.85 7.60
CA PHE A 6 -7.55 -1.26 6.22
C PHE A 6 -8.15 -0.12 5.42
N ARG A 7 -8.01 -0.21 4.12
CA ARG A 7 -8.70 0.67 3.19
C ARG A 7 -9.23 -0.14 2.03
N GLN A 8 -10.26 0.37 1.38
CA GLN A 8 -10.80 -0.23 0.17
C GLN A 8 -11.14 0.85 -0.83
N TYR A 9 -10.71 0.66 -2.06
CA TYR A 9 -10.95 1.62 -3.13
C TYR A 9 -12.31 1.38 -3.76
N HIS A 10 -13.11 2.44 -3.89
CA HIS A 10 -14.43 2.37 -4.51
C HIS A 10 -14.80 3.72 -5.12
N ASN A 11 -15.19 3.71 -6.39
CA ASN A 11 -15.62 4.92 -7.10
C ASN A 11 -14.66 6.10 -6.98
N GLY A 12 -13.38 5.85 -7.17
CA GLY A 12 -12.37 6.89 -7.21
C GLY A 12 -11.87 7.38 -5.86
N LYS A 13 -12.23 6.72 -4.77
CA LYS A 13 -11.69 7.09 -3.45
C LYS A 13 -11.54 5.91 -2.53
N PHE A 14 -10.74 6.10 -1.47
CA PHE A 14 -10.56 5.10 -0.43
C PHE A 14 -11.53 5.29 0.72
N TYR A 15 -12.02 4.19 1.25
CA TYR A 15 -12.78 4.10 2.49
C TYR A 15 -11.93 3.37 3.51
N TYR A 16 -11.78 3.94 4.70
CA TYR A 16 -10.88 3.43 5.75
C TYR A 16 -11.69 2.82 6.88
N TRP A 17 -11.14 1.76 7.46
CA TRP A 17 -11.76 1.08 8.59
C TRP A 17 -10.69 0.32 9.38
N GLY A 18 -11.02 -0.09 10.60
CA GLY A 18 -10.09 -0.86 11.42
C GLY A 18 -10.37 -0.74 12.90
N LEU A 19 -9.39 -1.14 13.70
CA LEU A 19 -9.44 -0.99 15.14
C LEU A 19 -8.93 0.40 15.49
N GLY A 20 -9.74 1.18 16.20
CA GLY A 20 -9.36 2.51 16.64
C GLY A 20 -8.26 2.48 17.69
N ILE A 21 -7.42 3.51 17.68
CA ILE A 21 -6.28 3.64 18.60
C ILE A 21 -6.73 3.71 20.06
N LYS A 22 -7.91 4.26 20.32
CA LYS A 22 -8.41 4.56 21.67
C LYS A 22 -9.32 3.48 22.25
N GLY A 23 -9.36 2.33 21.63
CA GLY A 23 -10.22 1.26 22.10
C GLY A 23 -10.23 0.10 21.14
N SER A 24 -10.86 -0.94 21.56
CA SER A 24 -10.99 -2.16 20.80
C SER A 24 -12.17 -2.13 19.82
N THR A 25 -12.70 -0.94 19.52
CA THR A 25 -13.86 -0.83 18.66
C THR A 25 -13.46 -0.93 17.21
N PHE A 26 -13.98 -1.92 16.54
CA PHE A 26 -13.85 -2.07 15.10
C PHE A 26 -14.74 -1.03 14.41
N ILE A 27 -14.11 -0.13 13.65
CA ILE A 27 -14.84 0.90 12.93
C ILE A 27 -15.09 0.40 11.53
N SER A 28 -16.29 -0.06 11.28
CA SER A 28 -16.73 -0.41 9.94
C SER A 28 -16.94 0.86 9.12
N PRO A 29 -16.60 0.86 7.83
CA PRO A 29 -16.93 2.00 6.98
C PRO A 29 -18.44 2.15 6.92
N THR A 30 -18.89 3.34 7.28
CA THR A 30 -20.32 3.64 7.27
C THR A 30 -20.83 3.86 5.85
N ASN A 31 -22.03 3.40 5.58
CA ASN A 31 -22.81 3.71 4.38
C ASN A 31 -22.35 3.06 3.07
N VAL A 32 -21.41 2.15 3.11
CA VAL A 32 -21.02 1.40 1.91
C VAL A 32 -21.06 -0.07 2.24
N ASP A 33 -21.78 -0.83 1.45
CA ASP A 33 -21.75 -2.28 1.53
C ASP A 33 -20.46 -2.77 0.87
N LEU A 34 -19.38 -2.76 1.63
CA LEU A 34 -18.07 -3.13 1.14
C LEU A 34 -17.96 -4.62 0.81
N MET A 35 -18.93 -5.42 1.23
CA MET A 35 -18.98 -6.84 0.90
C MET A 35 -19.23 -7.08 -0.60
N THR A 36 -19.80 -6.09 -1.28
CA THR A 36 -20.11 -6.19 -2.71
C THR A 36 -19.12 -5.48 -3.61
N ILE A 37 -18.08 -4.88 -3.05
CA ILE A 37 -17.06 -4.15 -3.81
C ILE A 37 -16.01 -5.13 -4.34
N ASP A 38 -15.68 -5.00 -5.64
CA ASP A 38 -14.77 -5.91 -6.32
C ASP A 38 -13.30 -5.76 -5.93
N ASN A 39 -12.90 -4.58 -5.45
CA ASN A 39 -11.51 -4.33 -5.09
C ASN A 39 -11.17 -4.93 -3.72
N PRO A 40 -10.00 -5.55 -3.58
CA PRO A 40 -9.60 -6.15 -2.32
C PRO A 40 -9.31 -5.10 -1.25
N HIS A 41 -9.46 -5.50 0.00
CA HIS A 41 -9.02 -4.69 1.12
C HIS A 41 -7.50 -4.60 1.14
N GLN A 42 -6.99 -3.42 1.44
CA GLN A 42 -5.56 -3.17 1.58
C GLN A 42 -5.25 -2.84 3.03
N GLN A 43 -4.23 -3.44 3.57
CA GLN A 43 -3.88 -3.27 4.98
C GLN A 43 -2.80 -2.19 5.16
N TYR A 44 -2.93 -1.42 6.23
CA TYR A 44 -1.90 -0.52 6.70
C TYR A 44 -0.69 -1.32 7.17
N THR A 45 0.50 -0.97 6.69
CA THR A 45 1.74 -1.69 7.02
C THR A 45 2.21 -1.46 8.47
N GLY A 46 1.69 -0.44 9.15
CA GLY A 46 2.18 -0.01 10.45
C GLY A 46 3.31 1.02 10.34
N LEU A 47 3.71 1.38 9.14
CA LEU A 47 4.82 2.30 8.90
C LEU A 47 4.33 3.59 8.24
N THR A 48 5.06 4.67 8.47
CA THR A 48 4.82 5.95 7.80
C THR A 48 6.01 6.30 6.93
N ASP A 49 5.77 7.12 5.91
CA ASP A 49 6.84 7.62 5.07
C ASP A 49 7.56 8.82 5.72
N LYS A 50 8.53 9.41 5.02
CA LYS A 50 9.31 10.55 5.54
C LYS A 50 8.46 11.77 5.88
N ASN A 51 7.26 11.88 5.33
CA ASN A 51 6.35 13.00 5.56
C ASN A 51 5.24 12.66 6.57
N GLY A 52 5.29 11.49 7.20
CA GLY A 52 4.27 11.04 8.13
C GLY A 52 3.04 10.43 7.47
N VAL A 53 3.09 10.19 6.15
CA VAL A 53 1.99 9.56 5.43
C VAL A 53 1.99 8.06 5.71
N GLU A 54 0.85 7.52 6.08
CA GLU A 54 0.69 6.09 6.33
C GLU A 54 0.89 5.28 5.05
N ILE A 55 1.64 4.19 5.18
CA ILE A 55 1.94 3.30 4.04
C ILE A 55 1.03 2.09 4.07
N TYR A 56 0.26 1.90 3.01
CA TYR A 56 -0.66 0.77 2.83
C TYR A 56 -0.19 -0.17 1.73
N GLU A 57 -0.67 -1.41 1.76
CA GLU A 57 -0.62 -2.28 0.58
C GLU A 57 -1.09 -1.53 -0.66
N GLY A 58 -0.43 -1.76 -1.78
CA GLY A 58 -0.81 -1.10 -3.03
C GLY A 58 -0.28 0.31 -3.18
N ASP A 59 0.35 0.88 -2.16
CA ASP A 59 1.01 2.17 -2.29
C ASP A 59 2.28 2.05 -3.14
N ILE A 60 2.56 3.10 -3.88
CA ILE A 60 3.79 3.21 -4.69
C ILE A 60 4.68 4.22 -3.98
N PHE A 61 5.89 3.84 -3.69
CA PHE A 61 6.84 4.69 -3.01
C PHE A 61 8.15 4.83 -3.78
N LYS A 62 8.87 5.90 -3.48
CA LYS A 62 10.18 6.18 -4.06
C LYS A 62 11.22 6.26 -2.95
N THR A 63 12.36 5.65 -3.17
CA THR A 63 13.49 5.70 -2.25
C THR A 63 14.42 6.88 -2.56
N VAL A 64 15.31 7.19 -1.62
CA VAL A 64 16.35 8.22 -1.82
C VAL A 64 17.23 7.90 -3.02
N MET A 65 17.48 6.62 -3.29
CA MET A 65 18.28 6.18 -4.42
C MET A 65 17.53 6.21 -5.75
N GLY A 66 16.26 6.59 -5.73
CA GLY A 66 15.46 6.69 -6.95
C GLY A 66 14.72 5.42 -7.34
N TRP A 67 14.76 4.38 -6.53
CA TRP A 67 13.96 3.18 -6.76
C TRP A 67 12.49 3.48 -6.55
N VAL A 68 11.66 2.98 -7.44
CA VAL A 68 10.20 3.05 -7.32
C VAL A 68 9.67 1.64 -7.12
N ALA A 69 8.84 1.47 -6.10
CA ALA A 69 8.35 0.15 -5.73
C ALA A 69 6.89 0.20 -5.29
N VAL A 70 6.21 -0.93 -5.40
CA VAL A 70 4.85 -1.13 -4.92
C VAL A 70 4.88 -1.99 -3.66
N VAL A 71 4.06 -1.65 -2.68
CA VAL A 71 3.91 -2.42 -1.44
C VAL A 71 2.99 -3.60 -1.66
N GLU A 72 3.48 -4.80 -1.39
CA GLU A 72 2.71 -6.04 -1.51
C GLU A 72 2.88 -6.90 -0.24
N TRP A 73 1.89 -7.74 0.01
CA TRP A 73 1.96 -8.71 1.09
C TRP A 73 2.70 -9.95 0.63
N ASP A 74 3.74 -10.34 1.37
CA ASP A 74 4.47 -11.58 1.15
C ASP A 74 3.84 -12.69 2.01
N GLU A 75 3.08 -13.56 1.39
CA GLU A 75 2.38 -14.65 2.08
C GLU A 75 3.31 -15.71 2.65
N ILE A 76 4.45 -15.90 2.03
CA ILE A 76 5.40 -16.94 2.46
C ILE A 76 6.04 -16.59 3.80
N ASN A 77 6.42 -15.32 3.96
CA ASN A 77 7.12 -14.85 5.15
C ASN A 77 6.24 -13.95 6.04
N ALA A 78 4.97 -13.77 5.70
CA ALA A 78 4.00 -12.98 6.45
C ALA A 78 4.50 -11.56 6.75
N ARG A 79 4.86 -10.82 5.71
CA ARG A 79 5.38 -9.46 5.83
C ARG A 79 5.03 -8.61 4.63
N PHE A 80 5.06 -7.29 4.82
CA PHE A 80 4.94 -6.37 3.70
C PHE A 80 6.31 -6.08 3.10
N LEU A 81 6.38 -6.13 1.79
CA LEU A 81 7.60 -5.84 1.03
C LEU A 81 7.30 -4.81 -0.05
N GLY A 82 8.32 -4.07 -0.44
CA GLY A 82 8.29 -3.29 -1.67
C GLY A 82 8.90 -4.10 -2.79
N PHE A 83 8.23 -4.14 -3.93
CA PHE A 83 8.77 -4.74 -5.15
C PHE A 83 8.99 -3.65 -6.18
N THR A 84 10.23 -3.52 -6.65
CA THR A 84 10.55 -2.49 -7.64
C THR A 84 9.77 -2.71 -8.93
N LEU A 85 9.42 -1.62 -9.59
CA LEU A 85 8.66 -1.64 -10.83
C LEU A 85 9.55 -1.79 -12.06
N GLU A 86 10.72 -2.37 -11.89
CA GLU A 86 11.64 -2.64 -12.96
C GLU A 86 11.47 -4.05 -13.51
N ARG A 87 12.10 -4.30 -14.66
CA ARG A 87 12.05 -5.60 -15.32
C ARG A 87 12.53 -6.73 -14.41
N GLU A 88 13.61 -6.49 -13.67
CA GLU A 88 14.08 -7.39 -12.63
C GLU A 88 13.59 -6.86 -11.29
N ARG A 89 12.51 -7.41 -10.80
CA ARG A 89 11.91 -6.97 -9.55
C ARG A 89 12.87 -7.23 -8.40
N LYS A 90 13.24 -6.17 -7.71
CA LYS A 90 14.02 -6.25 -6.48
C LYS A 90 13.12 -6.07 -5.29
N ILE A 91 13.48 -6.70 -4.20
CA ILE A 91 12.76 -6.58 -2.94
C ILE A 91 13.36 -5.44 -2.13
N LEU A 92 12.49 -4.53 -1.68
CA LEU A 92 12.86 -3.47 -0.77
C LEU A 92 12.14 -3.68 0.56
N TYR A 93 12.88 -3.58 1.65
CA TYR A 93 12.31 -3.71 2.99
C TYR A 93 11.83 -2.33 3.45
N VAL A 94 10.53 -2.10 3.37
CA VAL A 94 9.93 -0.78 3.62
C VAL A 94 10.40 -0.14 4.92
N GLY A 95 10.49 -0.91 5.97
CA GLY A 95 10.94 -0.40 7.28
C GLY A 95 12.44 -0.16 7.39
N ARG A 96 13.23 -0.59 6.41
CA ARG A 96 14.70 -0.43 6.41
C ARG A 96 15.18 0.62 5.43
N GLU A 97 14.37 0.94 4.44
CA GLU A 97 14.73 1.97 3.46
C GLU A 97 14.63 3.34 4.10
N PRO A 98 15.70 4.14 4.10
CA PRO A 98 15.63 5.49 4.66
C PRO A 98 14.79 6.40 3.79
N ALA A 99 14.00 7.24 4.41
CA ALA A 99 13.29 8.35 3.77
C ALA A 99 12.49 7.96 2.52
N VAL A 100 11.72 6.87 2.59
CA VAL A 100 10.78 6.54 1.51
C VAL A 100 9.67 7.59 1.44
N GLU A 101 9.18 7.84 0.23
CA GLU A 101 8.08 8.77 -0.01
C GLU A 101 6.98 8.09 -0.80
N VAL A 102 5.77 8.11 -0.27
CA VAL A 102 4.60 7.62 -1.00
C VAL A 102 4.29 8.62 -2.12
N ILE A 103 4.33 8.15 -3.37
CA ILE A 103 4.09 8.99 -4.55
C ILE A 103 2.78 8.68 -5.25
N GLY A 104 2.08 7.65 -4.82
CA GLY A 104 0.80 7.25 -5.40
C GLY A 104 0.38 5.87 -4.94
N ASN A 105 -0.53 5.28 -5.67
CA ASN A 105 -1.01 3.93 -5.43
C ASN A 105 -1.51 3.29 -6.73
N ILE A 106 -1.76 1.99 -6.68
CA ILE A 106 -2.12 1.22 -7.88
C ILE A 106 -3.45 1.61 -8.51
N TYR A 107 -4.36 2.23 -7.75
CA TYR A 107 -5.67 2.62 -8.26
C TYR A 107 -5.71 4.02 -8.84
N ASP A 108 -5.14 5.00 -8.12
CA ASP A 108 -5.15 6.40 -8.56
C ASP A 108 -4.05 6.70 -9.59
N ASN A 109 -2.97 5.92 -9.57
CA ASN A 109 -1.78 6.18 -10.36
C ASN A 109 -1.33 4.96 -11.17
N PRO A 110 -2.23 4.32 -11.93
CA PRO A 110 -1.85 3.14 -12.72
C PRO A 110 -0.78 3.43 -13.77
N GLU A 111 -0.65 4.68 -14.19
CA GLU A 111 0.39 5.10 -15.13
C GLU A 111 1.79 4.93 -14.56
N LEU A 112 1.97 4.97 -13.26
CA LEU A 112 3.26 4.73 -12.62
C LEU A 112 3.71 3.28 -12.82
N LEU A 113 2.78 2.36 -12.83
CA LEU A 113 3.08 0.93 -13.05
C LEU A 113 3.64 0.71 -14.45
N THR A 114 3.09 1.37 -15.46
CA THR A 114 3.55 1.23 -16.84
C THR A 114 4.81 2.03 -17.12
N LYS A 115 5.01 3.16 -16.44
CA LYS A 115 6.17 4.02 -16.62
C LYS A 115 7.46 3.36 -16.11
N TYR A 116 7.39 2.72 -14.96
CA TYR A 116 8.56 2.12 -14.32
C TYR A 116 8.66 0.62 -14.53
N HIS A 117 7.54 -0.02 -14.77
CA HIS A 117 7.47 -1.44 -15.07
C HIS A 117 7.32 -1.60 -16.57
N LYS A 118 8.42 -1.72 -17.27
CA LYS A 118 8.36 -2.15 -18.66
C LYS A 118 7.96 -3.61 -18.68
N VAL A 119 6.67 -3.83 -18.76
CA VAL A 119 6.12 -5.18 -18.83
C VAL A 119 6.65 -5.82 -20.09
N VAL A 120 7.47 -6.83 -19.90
CA VAL A 120 7.68 -7.79 -20.95
C VAL A 120 6.59 -8.82 -20.78
N ILE A 121 5.59 -8.70 -21.59
CA ILE A 121 4.60 -9.75 -21.72
C ILE A 121 5.29 -10.88 -22.47
N VAL A 122 5.50 -11.91 -21.75
CA VAL A 122 5.99 -13.15 -22.35
C VAL A 122 4.80 -13.99 -22.70
#